data_85efaceda6423a7feb76fb6353161464
#
_entry.id   85efaceda6423a7feb76fb6353161464
#
_cell.length_a   1.000
_cell.length_b   1.000
_cell.length_c   1.000
_cell.angle_alpha   90.00
_cell.angle_beta   90.00
_cell.angle_gamma   90.00
#
_symmetry.space_group_name_H-M   'P 1'
#
loop_
_entity.id
_entity.type
_entity.pdbx_description
1 polymer ?
#
loop_
_entity_poly.entity_id
_entity_poly.type
_entity_poly.pdbx_seq_one_letter_code
_entity_poly.pdbx_strand_id
1 'polypeptide(L)'
;MKGFLSTRYTAWSFNLAMLLLRLGLGALMIPHGFDKLVKFKEYSRDFMDFLGLGGTVSLALVVFSEFFCSMFLMMGLFTRLTVIPLIIGMLVVVFKAHNAEVFGDGEHGMLFLIGYLVVLLLGPGKASVDGIMGR
;
A
#
# COMPACT_ATOMS: atom_id res chain seq x y z
N MET A 1 -12.09 -2.46 -32.67
CA MET A 1 -13.35 -2.07 -31.99
C MET A 1 -13.83 -3.12 -31.01
N LYS A 2 -13.95 -4.37 -31.45
CA LYS A 2 -14.36 -5.45 -30.52
C LYS A 2 -13.42 -5.57 -29.33
N GLY A 3 -12.10 -5.35 -29.51
CA GLY A 3 -11.12 -5.40 -28.44
C GLY A 3 -11.33 -4.32 -27.37
N PHE A 4 -11.76 -3.13 -27.79
CA PHE A 4 -11.96 -2.00 -26.87
C PHE A 4 -13.20 -2.17 -25.99
N LEU A 5 -14.22 -2.84 -26.51
CA LEU A 5 -15.46 -3.06 -25.77
C LEU A 5 -15.54 -4.45 -25.15
N SER A 6 -14.49 -5.23 -25.31
CA SER A 6 -14.45 -6.59 -24.76
C SER A 6 -14.17 -6.55 -23.26
N THR A 7 -14.83 -7.43 -22.52
CA THR A 7 -14.54 -7.67 -21.11
C THR A 7 -13.37 -8.63 -20.90
N ARG A 8 -12.84 -9.18 -22.00
CA ARG A 8 -11.72 -10.10 -21.94
C ARG A 8 -10.41 -9.34 -21.74
N TYR A 9 -9.46 -9.96 -21.06
CA TYR A 9 -8.13 -9.42 -20.89
C TYR A 9 -7.08 -10.46 -21.24
N THR A 10 -5.90 -9.99 -21.62
CA THR A 10 -4.77 -10.86 -21.93
C THR A 10 -3.85 -10.97 -20.73
N ALA A 11 -3.03 -12.03 -20.67
CA ALA A 11 -2.03 -12.17 -19.64
C ALA A 11 -1.04 -11.00 -19.66
N TRP A 12 -0.68 -10.51 -20.85
CA TRP A 12 0.22 -9.38 -20.99
C TRP A 12 -0.34 -8.10 -20.37
N SER A 13 -1.61 -7.78 -20.68
CA SER A 13 -2.22 -6.58 -20.13
C SER A 13 -2.45 -6.68 -18.62
N PHE A 14 -2.78 -7.87 -18.12
CA PHE A 14 -2.89 -8.10 -16.69
C PHE A 14 -1.55 -7.87 -15.99
N ASN A 15 -0.47 -8.46 -16.49
CA ASN A 15 0.85 -8.32 -15.88
C ASN A 15 1.36 -6.87 -15.92
N LEU A 16 1.12 -6.16 -17.01
CA LEU A 16 1.48 -4.76 -17.13
C LEU A 16 0.66 -3.90 -16.16
N ALA A 17 -0.64 -4.15 -16.06
CA ALA A 17 -1.51 -3.41 -15.14
C ALA A 17 -1.06 -3.59 -13.69
N MET A 18 -0.73 -4.82 -13.30
CA MET A 18 -0.28 -5.10 -11.93
C MET A 18 1.09 -4.47 -11.66
N LEU A 19 1.99 -4.46 -12.64
CA LEU A 19 3.27 -3.78 -12.52
C LEU A 19 3.08 -2.28 -12.29
N LEU A 20 2.26 -1.63 -13.11
CA LEU A 20 1.97 -0.21 -12.99
C LEU A 20 1.33 0.11 -11.64
N LEU A 21 0.37 -0.68 -11.21
CA LEU A 21 -0.31 -0.47 -9.94
C LEU A 21 0.68 -0.59 -8.77
N ARG A 22 1.52 -1.63 -8.74
CA ARG A 22 2.50 -1.81 -7.68
C ARG A 22 3.53 -0.68 -7.65
N LEU A 23 4.08 -0.32 -8.80
CA LEU A 23 5.06 0.76 -8.89
C LEU A 23 4.44 2.10 -8.48
N GLY A 24 3.21 2.37 -8.91
CA GLY A 24 2.51 3.59 -8.56
C GLY A 24 2.21 3.68 -7.07
N LEU A 25 1.61 2.63 -6.51
CA LEU A 25 1.29 2.61 -5.08
C LEU A 25 2.55 2.74 -4.22
N GLY A 26 3.60 1.98 -4.55
CA GLY A 26 4.84 2.02 -3.79
C GLY A 26 5.56 3.36 -3.91
N ALA A 27 5.69 3.86 -5.13
CA ALA A 27 6.39 5.13 -5.37
C ALA A 27 5.69 6.31 -4.69
N LEU A 28 4.36 6.30 -4.65
CA LEU A 28 3.61 7.39 -4.01
C LEU A 28 3.59 7.24 -2.49
N MET A 29 3.67 6.02 -1.97
CA MET A 29 3.64 5.79 -0.52
C MET A 29 5.01 5.95 0.14
N ILE A 30 6.11 5.62 -0.56
CA ILE A 30 7.46 5.69 0.01
C ILE A 30 7.79 7.06 0.61
N PRO A 31 7.49 8.20 -0.06
CA PRO A 31 7.76 9.51 0.54
C PRO A 31 7.06 9.72 1.87
N HIS A 32 5.86 9.20 2.04
CA HIS A 32 5.12 9.31 3.31
C HIS A 32 5.85 8.56 4.43
N GLY A 33 6.29 7.34 4.14
CA GLY A 33 7.04 6.55 5.12
C GLY A 33 8.42 7.11 5.37
N PHE A 34 9.10 7.58 4.34
CA PHE A 34 10.43 8.19 4.46
C PHE A 34 10.40 9.44 5.32
N ASP A 35 9.42 10.31 5.14
CA ASP A 35 9.26 11.51 5.94
C ASP A 35 9.10 11.16 7.43
N LYS A 36 8.28 10.17 7.74
CA LYS A 36 8.10 9.71 9.12
C LYS A 36 9.35 9.05 9.69
N LEU A 37 10.13 8.37 8.85
CA LEU A 37 11.37 7.74 9.28
C LEU A 37 12.42 8.79 9.67
N VAL A 38 12.61 9.81 8.84
CA VAL A 38 13.60 10.87 9.05
C VAL A 38 13.23 11.73 10.26
N LYS A 39 11.92 12.00 10.42
CA LYS A 39 11.41 12.84 11.49
C LYS A 39 10.78 12.03 12.63
N PHE A 40 11.30 10.84 12.86
CA PHE A 40 10.71 9.89 13.80
C PHE A 40 10.54 10.50 15.19
N LYS A 41 11.56 11.18 15.71
CA LYS A 41 11.50 11.78 17.04
C LYS A 41 10.42 12.85 17.16
N GLU A 42 10.22 13.65 16.11
CA GLU A 42 9.21 14.69 16.10
C GLU A 42 7.80 14.10 16.10
N TYR A 43 7.57 13.16 15.19
CA TYR A 43 6.25 12.55 15.05
C TYR A 43 5.87 11.65 16.23
N SER A 44 6.84 10.99 16.86
CA SER A 44 6.54 10.03 17.93
C SER A 44 5.94 10.68 19.18
N ARG A 45 6.17 11.97 19.38
CA ARG A 45 5.66 12.71 20.55
C ARG A 45 4.13 12.82 20.56
N ASP A 46 3.56 13.06 19.37
CA ASP A 46 2.14 13.34 19.22
C ASP A 46 1.42 12.32 18.35
N PHE A 47 2.08 11.19 18.04
CA PHE A 47 1.48 10.20 17.15
C PHE A 47 0.35 9.45 17.84
N MET A 48 -0.69 9.09 17.05
CA MET A 48 -1.84 8.36 17.58
C MET A 48 -1.42 7.03 18.18
N ASP A 49 -2.10 6.65 19.26
CA ASP A 49 -1.90 5.38 19.93
C ASP A 49 -2.71 4.29 19.21
N PHE A 50 -2.02 3.28 18.69
CA PHE A 50 -2.68 2.15 18.02
C PHE A 50 -2.70 0.95 18.97
N LEU A 51 -3.90 0.53 19.34
CA LEU A 51 -4.12 -0.66 20.19
C LEU A 51 -3.41 -0.59 21.56
N GLY A 52 -3.18 0.59 22.11
CA GLY A 52 -2.53 0.75 23.39
C GLY A 52 -1.02 0.55 23.38
N LEU A 53 -0.41 0.51 22.19
CA LEU A 53 1.05 0.29 22.05
C LEU A 53 1.89 1.54 22.30
N GLY A 54 1.26 2.70 22.38
CA GLY A 54 1.96 3.98 22.51
C GLY A 54 2.32 4.58 21.16
N GLY A 55 2.60 5.88 21.17
CA GLY A 55 2.90 6.63 19.95
C GLY A 55 4.16 6.16 19.24
N THR A 56 5.22 5.84 19.99
CA THR A 56 6.49 5.41 19.39
C THR A 56 6.38 4.09 18.66
N VAL A 57 5.76 3.09 19.29
CA VAL A 57 5.58 1.78 18.66
C VAL A 57 4.61 1.88 17.50
N SER A 58 3.53 2.64 17.66
CA SER A 58 2.55 2.86 16.59
C SER A 58 3.21 3.51 15.37
N LEU A 59 4.04 4.52 15.57
CA LEU A 59 4.77 5.17 14.48
C LEU A 59 5.78 4.22 13.83
N ALA A 60 6.46 3.39 14.61
CA ALA A 60 7.39 2.40 14.08
C ALA A 60 6.67 1.41 13.14
N LEU A 61 5.47 0.97 13.52
CA LEU A 61 4.66 0.09 12.66
C LEU A 61 4.23 0.79 11.37
N VAL A 62 3.88 2.07 11.44
CA VAL A 62 3.51 2.86 10.26
C VAL A 62 4.71 3.00 9.33
N VAL A 63 5.89 3.35 9.86
CA VAL A 63 7.11 3.45 9.06
C VAL A 63 7.43 2.12 8.39
N PHE A 64 7.32 1.03 9.13
CA PHE A 64 7.53 -0.31 8.58
C PHE A 64 6.60 -0.56 7.39
N SER A 65 5.31 -0.29 7.54
CA SER A 65 4.36 -0.54 6.47
C SER A 65 4.55 0.42 5.30
N GLU A 66 4.64 1.72 5.55
CA GLU A 66 4.66 2.72 4.48
C GLU A 66 5.99 2.76 3.73
N PHE A 67 7.10 2.45 4.37
CA PHE A 67 8.41 2.51 3.74
C PHE A 67 8.87 1.13 3.28
N PHE A 68 9.06 0.19 4.21
CA PHE A 68 9.63 -1.11 3.88
C PHE A 68 8.68 -2.01 3.09
N CYS A 69 7.42 -2.08 3.50
CA CYS A 69 6.45 -2.87 2.75
C CYS A 69 6.16 -2.29 1.37
N SER A 70 6.23 -0.96 1.23
CA SER A 70 6.08 -0.33 -0.08
C SER A 70 7.23 -0.69 -1.01
N MET A 71 8.45 -0.75 -0.50
CA MET A 71 9.60 -1.19 -1.31
C MET A 71 9.43 -2.65 -1.76
N PHE A 72 9.03 -3.53 -0.85
CA PHE A 72 8.75 -4.92 -1.20
C PHE A 72 7.62 -5.04 -2.21
N LEU A 73 6.59 -4.21 -2.07
CA LEU A 73 5.48 -4.15 -3.01
C LEU A 73 5.96 -3.77 -4.41
N MET A 74 6.82 -2.75 -4.51
CA MET A 74 7.37 -2.34 -5.80
C MET A 74 8.15 -3.47 -6.47
N MET A 75 8.97 -4.19 -5.70
CA MET A 75 9.70 -5.34 -6.21
C MET A 75 8.79 -6.52 -6.50
N GLY A 76 7.62 -6.57 -5.91
CA GLY A 76 6.73 -7.72 -6.00
C GLY A 76 7.24 -8.91 -5.22
N LEU A 77 7.85 -8.68 -4.06
CA LEU A 77 8.40 -9.72 -3.18
C LEU A 77 7.43 -9.98 -2.04
N PHE A 78 7.00 -11.23 -1.88
CA PHE A 78 5.98 -11.62 -0.90
C PHE A 78 4.77 -10.70 -0.96
N THR A 79 4.29 -10.44 -2.15
CA THR A 79 3.37 -9.33 -2.44
C THR A 79 2.10 -9.35 -1.61
N ARG A 80 1.43 -10.49 -1.55
CA ARG A 80 0.17 -10.57 -0.77
C ARG A 80 0.41 -10.42 0.72
N LEU A 81 1.55 -10.89 1.20
CA LEU A 81 1.92 -10.74 2.60
C LEU A 81 2.27 -9.29 2.93
N THR A 82 3.08 -8.64 2.08
CA THR A 82 3.52 -7.26 2.34
C THR A 82 2.40 -6.24 2.21
N VAL A 83 1.38 -6.53 1.42
CA VAL A 83 0.26 -5.61 1.25
C VAL A 83 -0.67 -5.60 2.47
N ILE A 84 -0.66 -6.63 3.30
CA ILE A 84 -1.52 -6.71 4.48
C ILE A 84 -1.24 -5.60 5.49
N PRO A 85 0.02 -5.35 5.92
CA PRO A 85 0.30 -4.20 6.78
C PRO A 85 -0.10 -2.85 6.17
N LEU A 86 0.05 -2.71 4.85
CA LEU A 86 -0.37 -1.50 4.15
C LEU A 86 -1.88 -1.33 4.20
N ILE A 87 -2.63 -2.40 4.03
CA ILE A 87 -4.10 -2.37 4.14
C ILE A 87 -4.52 -1.96 5.55
N ILE A 88 -3.92 -2.58 6.56
CA ILE A 88 -4.22 -2.26 7.96
C ILE A 88 -3.92 -0.79 8.25
N GLY A 89 -2.76 -0.29 7.77
CA GLY A 89 -2.38 1.10 7.93
C GLY A 89 -3.39 2.06 7.32
N MET A 90 -3.85 1.76 6.11
CA MET A 90 -4.83 2.63 5.45
C MET A 90 -6.20 2.57 6.11
N LEU A 91 -6.61 1.42 6.64
CA LEU A 91 -7.84 1.34 7.43
C LEU A 91 -7.76 2.26 8.66
N VAL A 92 -6.63 2.26 9.34
CA VAL A 92 -6.42 3.14 10.50
C VAL A 92 -6.44 4.61 10.07
N VAL A 93 -5.75 4.93 8.97
CA VAL A 93 -5.71 6.32 8.46
C VAL A 93 -7.12 6.82 8.12
N VAL A 94 -7.89 6.04 7.37
CA VAL A 94 -9.22 6.46 6.92
C VAL A 94 -10.21 6.53 8.08
N PHE A 95 -10.29 5.50 8.91
CA PHE A 95 -11.36 5.36 9.89
C PHE A 95 -11.03 5.94 11.26
N LYS A 96 -9.77 5.99 11.64
CA LYS A 96 -9.37 6.60 12.92
C LYS A 96 -8.81 8.01 12.77
N ALA A 97 -7.85 8.20 11.87
CA ALA A 97 -7.21 9.51 11.73
C ALA A 97 -8.10 10.54 11.04
N HIS A 98 -8.91 10.11 10.09
CA HIS A 98 -9.76 11.00 9.27
C HIS A 98 -11.25 10.76 9.47
N ASN A 99 -11.64 10.06 10.54
CA ASN A 99 -13.06 9.87 10.94
C ASN A 99 -13.95 9.34 9.81
N ALA A 100 -13.39 8.47 8.95
CA ALA A 100 -14.11 7.89 7.81
C ALA A 100 -14.59 8.92 6.78
N GLU A 101 -13.93 10.05 6.68
CA GLU A 101 -14.25 11.09 5.70
C GLU A 101 -13.66 10.74 4.33
N VAL A 102 -14.26 9.74 3.67
CA VAL A 102 -13.70 9.18 2.42
C VAL A 102 -13.78 10.13 1.24
N PHE A 103 -14.65 11.13 1.29
CA PHE A 103 -14.75 12.17 0.25
C PHE A 103 -14.07 13.46 0.64
N GLY A 104 -13.36 13.48 1.78
CA GLY A 104 -12.63 14.63 2.28
C GLY A 104 -11.21 14.25 2.63
N ASP A 105 -10.83 14.43 3.90
CA ASP A 105 -9.45 14.22 4.36
C ASP A 105 -8.97 12.76 4.22
N GLY A 106 -9.88 11.82 4.23
CA GLY A 106 -9.56 10.40 4.09
C GLY A 106 -9.48 9.90 2.66
N GLU A 107 -9.62 10.76 1.66
CA GLU A 107 -9.67 10.36 0.24
C GLU A 107 -8.38 9.66 -0.20
N HIS A 108 -7.22 10.22 0.11
CA HIS A 108 -5.94 9.62 -0.26
C HIS A 108 -5.78 8.23 0.34
N GLY A 109 -6.10 8.09 1.62
CA GLY A 109 -6.04 6.79 2.29
C GLY A 109 -6.97 5.77 1.65
N MET A 110 -8.18 6.19 1.28
CA MET A 110 -9.14 5.32 0.62
C MET A 110 -8.66 4.89 -0.76
N LEU A 111 -8.05 5.79 -1.54
CA LEU A 111 -7.49 5.43 -2.84
C LEU A 111 -6.38 4.39 -2.71
N PHE A 112 -5.46 4.58 -1.76
CA PHE A 112 -4.44 3.58 -1.49
C PHE A 112 -5.04 2.26 -1.03
N LEU A 113 -6.04 2.32 -0.15
CA LEU A 113 -6.70 1.11 0.35
C LEU A 113 -7.31 0.30 -0.79
N ILE A 114 -8.02 0.96 -1.70
CA ILE A 114 -8.60 0.29 -2.87
C ILE A 114 -7.50 -0.37 -3.71
N GLY A 115 -6.41 0.36 -3.96
CA GLY A 115 -5.28 -0.18 -4.72
C GLY A 115 -4.66 -1.41 -4.06
N TYR A 116 -4.44 -1.36 -2.76
CA TYR A 116 -3.88 -2.49 -2.02
C TYR A 116 -4.81 -3.70 -2.01
N LEU A 117 -6.12 -3.48 -1.91
CA LEU A 117 -7.09 -4.57 -1.98
C LEU A 117 -7.08 -5.24 -3.36
N VAL A 118 -6.93 -4.46 -4.42
CA VAL A 118 -6.79 -5.00 -5.78
C VAL A 118 -5.56 -5.89 -5.86
N VAL A 119 -4.42 -5.43 -5.33
CA VAL A 119 -3.18 -6.23 -5.31
C VAL A 119 -3.37 -7.51 -4.51
N LEU A 120 -4.05 -7.43 -3.37
CA LEU A 120 -4.31 -8.62 -2.55
C LEU A 120 -5.14 -9.66 -3.30
N LEU A 121 -6.16 -9.22 -4.02
CA LEU A 121 -7.05 -10.11 -4.76
C LEU A 121 -6.36 -10.74 -5.97
N LEU A 122 -5.60 -9.96 -6.73
CA LEU A 122 -5.04 -10.40 -8.00
C LEU A 122 -3.60 -10.91 -7.92
N GLY A 123 -2.85 -10.52 -6.89
CA GLY A 123 -1.44 -10.86 -6.77
C GLY A 123 -0.55 -9.90 -7.55
N PRO A 124 0.77 -10.19 -7.63
CA PRO A 124 1.75 -9.23 -8.14
C PRO A 124 1.85 -9.16 -9.66
N GLY A 125 1.32 -10.14 -10.39
CA GLY A 125 1.63 -10.31 -11.80
C GLY A 125 2.98 -11.02 -11.97
N LYS A 126 3.29 -11.40 -13.20
CA LYS A 126 4.52 -12.15 -13.49
C LYS A 126 5.77 -11.28 -13.52
N ALA A 127 5.62 -9.97 -13.80
CA ALA A 127 6.73 -9.03 -13.80
C ALA A 127 7.04 -8.59 -12.36
N SER A 128 7.56 -9.50 -11.55
CA SER A 128 7.80 -9.31 -10.12
C SER A 128 8.82 -10.33 -9.63
N VAL A 129 9.39 -10.10 -8.46
CA VAL A 129 10.29 -11.08 -7.83
C VAL A 129 9.53 -12.38 -7.56
N ASP A 130 8.27 -12.29 -7.07
CA ASP A 130 7.44 -13.48 -6.86
C ASP A 130 7.24 -14.26 -8.16
N GLY A 131 7.02 -13.54 -9.27
CA GLY A 131 6.85 -14.15 -10.57
C GLY A 131 8.10 -14.87 -11.04
N ILE A 132 9.27 -14.27 -10.82
CA ILE A 132 10.57 -14.89 -11.16
C ILE A 132 10.80 -16.15 -10.32
N MET A 133 10.39 -16.12 -9.05
CA MET A 133 10.55 -17.24 -8.13
C MET A 133 9.50 -18.35 -8.31
N GLY A 134 8.55 -18.15 -9.23
CA GLY A 134 7.52 -19.14 -9.51
C GLY A 134 6.40 -19.21 -8.48
N ARG A 135 6.19 -18.14 -7.72
CA ARG A 135 5.10 -18.09 -6.72
C ARG A 135 3.84 -17.53 -7.29
#